data_1274bac759dc490fbe371b7abb97f4c4
#
_entry.id   1274bac759dc490fbe371b7abb97f4c4
#
_cell.length_a   1.000
_cell.length_b   1.000
_cell.length_c   1.000
_cell.angle_alpha   90.00
_cell.angle_beta   90.00
_cell.angle_gamma   90.00
#
_symmetry.space_group_name_H-M   'P 1'
#
loop_
_entity.id
_entity.type
_entity.pdbx_description
1 polymer ?
#
loop_
_entity_poly.entity_id
_entity_poly.type
_entity_poly.pdbx_seq_one_letter_code
_entity_poly.pdbx_strand_id
1 'polypeptide(L)'
;MTKTSLVKGTAVLAAAGLFVKFLGAFFRIPLANMIGAAGMASYAPAYSLYNFLLVFSTAGIPVAVSKMVSERQADGRCREAAQVFHLSRMLMFMTGITGFGIVFLYAEEIAGLFHVPGASLSMRAMAPALFL
;
A
#
# COMPACT_ATOMS: atom_id res chain seq x y z
N MET A 1 -6.32 24.55 -17.41
CA MET A 1 -5.90 24.38 -16.01
C MET A 1 -4.78 25.37 -15.72
N THR A 2 -4.98 26.26 -14.77
CA THR A 2 -4.00 27.29 -14.43
C THR A 2 -2.83 26.67 -13.65
N LYS A 3 -1.58 27.08 -13.97
CA LYS A 3 -0.34 26.62 -13.29
C LYS A 3 -0.45 26.69 -11.75
N THR A 4 -1.17 27.66 -11.25
CA THR A 4 -1.43 27.89 -9.82
C THR A 4 -2.24 26.74 -9.16
N SER A 5 -3.16 26.11 -9.90
CA SER A 5 -3.97 24.99 -9.40
C SER A 5 -3.13 23.72 -9.27
N LEU A 6 -2.22 23.47 -10.21
CA LEU A 6 -1.29 22.31 -10.14
C LEU A 6 -0.31 22.44 -8.97
N VAL A 7 0.27 23.63 -8.79
CA VAL A 7 1.21 23.89 -7.68
C VAL A 7 0.53 23.72 -6.33
N LYS A 8 -0.69 24.24 -6.16
CA LYS A 8 -1.47 24.03 -4.93
C LYS A 8 -1.78 22.55 -4.67
N GLY A 9 -2.21 21.82 -5.69
CA GLY A 9 -2.47 20.38 -5.57
C GLY A 9 -1.23 19.59 -5.16
N THR A 10 -0.09 19.86 -5.80
CA THR A 10 1.19 19.20 -5.45
C THR A 10 1.65 19.55 -4.03
N ALA A 11 1.51 20.80 -3.62
CA ALA A 11 1.87 21.22 -2.27
C ALA A 11 1.01 20.54 -1.20
N VAL A 12 -0.29 20.41 -1.42
CA VAL A 12 -1.20 19.68 -0.52
C VAL A 12 -0.83 18.21 -0.43
N LEU A 13 -0.55 17.55 -1.55
CA LEU A 13 -0.11 16.15 -1.57
C LEU A 13 1.23 15.95 -0.86
N ALA A 14 2.19 16.85 -1.07
CA ALA A 14 3.48 16.81 -0.38
C ALA A 14 3.32 16.98 1.14
N ALA A 15 2.51 17.94 1.57
CA ALA A 15 2.22 18.18 2.97
C ALA A 15 1.52 16.97 3.61
N ALA A 16 0.53 16.39 2.93
CA ALA A 16 -0.15 15.17 3.38
C ALA A 16 0.84 14.00 3.52
N GLY A 17 1.73 13.81 2.54
CA GLY A 17 2.77 12.77 2.60
C GLY A 17 3.75 12.94 3.76
N LEU A 18 4.16 14.17 4.05
CA LEU A 18 4.97 14.49 5.22
C LEU A 18 4.22 14.19 6.53
N PHE A 19 2.96 14.60 6.61
CA PHE A 19 2.13 14.38 7.79
C PHE A 19 1.96 12.88 8.10
N VAL A 20 1.71 12.06 7.06
CA VAL A 20 1.62 10.59 7.20
C VAL A 20 2.93 9.99 7.71
N LYS A 21 4.09 10.47 7.22
CA LYS A 21 5.42 10.03 7.70
C LYS A 21 5.64 10.39 9.17
N PHE A 22 5.27 11.59 9.58
CA PHE A 22 5.33 12.01 10.98
C PHE A 22 4.43 11.14 11.86
N LEU A 23 3.21 10.87 11.42
CA LEU A 23 2.27 10.01 12.13
C LEU A 23 2.81 8.58 12.30
N GLY A 24 3.41 8.03 11.23
CA GLY A 24 4.06 6.72 11.25
C GLY A 24 5.25 6.65 12.22
N ALA A 25 6.10 7.67 12.24
CA ALA A 25 7.21 7.77 13.18
C ALA A 25 6.72 7.88 14.63
N PHE A 26 5.70 8.71 14.86
CA PHE A 26 5.09 8.88 16.18
C PHE A 26 4.44 7.60 16.70
N PHE A 27 3.82 6.82 15.82
CA PHE A 27 3.26 5.52 16.17
C PHE A 27 4.32 4.47 16.47
N ARG A 28 5.46 4.51 15.77
CA ARG A 28 6.53 3.51 15.90
C ARG A 28 7.24 3.56 17.27
N ILE A 29 7.34 4.75 17.88
CA ILE A 29 8.01 4.92 19.18
C ILE A 29 7.23 4.21 20.31
N PRO A 30 5.93 4.49 20.53
CA PRO A 30 5.18 3.76 21.54
C PRO A 30 5.05 2.26 21.23
N LEU A 31 4.91 1.88 19.96
CA LEU A 31 4.89 0.48 19.56
C LEU A 31 6.16 -0.25 20.00
N ALA A 32 7.34 0.32 19.73
CA ALA A 32 8.61 -0.28 20.14
C ALA A 32 8.74 -0.44 21.67
N ASN A 33 8.22 0.52 22.42
CA ASN A 33 8.21 0.45 23.89
C ASN A 33 7.24 -0.60 24.42
N MET A 34 6.11 -0.82 23.75
CA MET A 34 5.10 -1.80 24.19
C MET A 34 5.50 -3.24 23.88
N ILE A 35 6.04 -3.51 22.69
CA ILE A 35 6.38 -4.88 22.24
C ILE A 35 7.83 -5.27 22.54
N GLY A 36 8.66 -4.31 22.92
CA GLY A 36 10.07 -4.54 23.26
C GLY A 36 10.94 -5.00 22.08
N ALA A 37 12.21 -5.30 22.36
CA ALA A 37 13.18 -5.67 21.33
C ALA A 37 12.83 -6.98 20.61
N ALA A 38 12.34 -8.00 21.33
CA ALA A 38 11.94 -9.28 20.75
C ALA A 38 10.72 -9.15 19.82
N GLY A 39 9.72 -8.36 20.23
CA GLY A 39 8.56 -8.07 19.39
C GLY A 39 8.92 -7.28 18.14
N MET A 40 9.81 -6.30 18.25
CA MET A 40 10.32 -5.54 17.11
C MET A 40 11.12 -6.41 16.14
N ALA A 41 11.87 -7.38 16.62
CA ALA A 41 12.60 -8.34 15.79
C ALA A 41 11.64 -9.19 14.93
N SER A 42 10.48 -9.57 15.45
CA SER A 42 9.44 -10.28 14.71
C SER A 42 8.62 -9.38 13.79
N TYR A 43 8.39 -8.14 14.20
CA TYR A 43 7.62 -7.16 13.44
C TYR A 43 8.36 -6.62 12.21
N ALA A 44 9.68 -6.37 12.33
CA ALA A 44 10.46 -5.73 11.27
C ALA A 44 10.45 -6.48 9.93
N PRO A 45 10.68 -7.81 9.86
CA PRO A 45 10.61 -8.54 8.60
C PRO A 45 9.18 -8.59 8.02
N ALA A 46 8.15 -8.71 8.87
CA ALA A 46 6.76 -8.66 8.43
C ALA A 46 6.41 -7.31 7.80
N TYR A 47 6.84 -6.21 8.43
CA TYR A 47 6.66 -4.86 7.91
C TYR A 47 7.45 -4.61 6.62
N SER A 48 8.66 -5.16 6.49
CA SER A 48 9.45 -5.05 5.25
C SER A 48 8.79 -5.77 4.09
N LEU A 49 8.27 -6.98 4.32
CA LEU A 49 7.50 -7.74 3.32
C LEU A 49 6.24 -6.99 2.92
N TYR A 50 5.48 -6.48 3.89
CA TYR A 50 4.30 -5.66 3.64
C TYR A 50 4.63 -4.45 2.76
N ASN A 51 5.67 -3.67 3.11
CA ASN A 51 6.08 -2.52 2.30
C ASN A 51 6.51 -2.91 0.89
N PHE A 52 7.25 -4.00 0.73
CA PHE A 52 7.64 -4.49 -0.58
C PHE A 52 6.42 -4.78 -1.46
N LEU A 53 5.46 -5.53 -0.93
CA LEU A 53 4.22 -5.86 -1.65
C LEU A 53 3.37 -4.60 -1.92
N LEU A 54 3.29 -3.69 -0.95
CA LEU A 54 2.58 -2.41 -1.11
C LEU A 54 3.18 -1.57 -2.23
N VAL A 55 4.49 -1.37 -2.23
CA VAL A 55 5.19 -0.61 -3.27
C VAL A 55 5.00 -1.26 -4.63
N PHE A 56 5.13 -2.58 -4.72
CA PHE A 56 4.94 -3.31 -5.97
C PHE A 56 3.51 -3.18 -6.50
N SER A 57 2.50 -3.24 -5.62
CA SER A 57 1.09 -3.08 -5.99
C SER A 57 0.73 -1.64 -6.37
N THR A 58 1.35 -0.64 -5.75
CA THR A 58 0.95 0.77 -5.92
C THR A 58 1.82 1.54 -6.92
N ALA A 59 3.01 1.06 -7.29
CA ALA A 59 3.98 1.84 -8.05
C ALA A 59 3.57 2.17 -9.49
N GLY A 60 2.78 1.32 -10.15
CA GLY A 60 2.48 1.48 -11.58
C GLY A 60 1.00 1.65 -11.92
N ILE A 61 0.13 0.86 -11.31
CA ILE A 61 -1.28 0.77 -11.71
C ILE A 61 -2.05 2.07 -11.51
N PRO A 62 -2.02 2.75 -10.34
CA PRO A 62 -2.76 3.98 -10.14
C PRO A 62 -2.34 5.12 -11.07
N VAL A 63 -1.03 5.22 -11.39
CA VAL A 63 -0.50 6.24 -12.30
C VAL A 63 -0.98 5.99 -13.73
N ALA A 64 -0.89 4.74 -14.19
CA ALA A 64 -1.36 4.35 -15.52
C ALA A 64 -2.87 4.58 -15.66
N VAL A 65 -3.67 4.17 -14.65
CA VAL A 65 -5.12 4.37 -14.64
C VAL A 65 -5.48 5.85 -14.66
N SER A 66 -4.84 6.67 -13.82
CA SER A 66 -5.07 8.11 -13.78
C SER A 66 -4.79 8.78 -15.12
N LYS A 67 -3.71 8.36 -15.80
CA LYS A 67 -3.38 8.84 -17.14
C LYS A 67 -4.45 8.45 -18.16
N MET A 68 -4.80 7.17 -18.23
CA MET A 68 -5.80 6.67 -19.17
C MET A 68 -7.19 7.29 -18.97
N VAL A 69 -7.60 7.50 -17.73
CA VAL A 69 -8.87 8.15 -17.39
C VAL A 69 -8.85 9.62 -17.81
N SER A 70 -7.75 10.33 -17.50
CA SER A 70 -7.61 11.75 -17.85
C SER A 70 -7.61 11.99 -19.36
N GLU A 71 -6.93 11.15 -20.13
CA GLU A 71 -6.89 11.21 -21.60
C GLU A 71 -8.29 11.01 -22.19
N ARG A 72 -9.01 9.97 -21.77
CA ARG A 72 -10.39 9.71 -22.26
C ARG A 72 -11.38 10.80 -21.87
N GLN A 73 -11.19 11.38 -20.69
CA GLN A 73 -12.03 12.46 -20.21
C GLN A 73 -11.78 13.74 -20.99
N ALA A 74 -10.53 14.03 -21.38
CA ALA A 74 -10.17 15.16 -22.24
C ALA A 74 -10.76 15.02 -23.66
N ASP A 75 -10.85 13.79 -24.17
CA ASP A 75 -11.47 13.47 -25.47
C ASP A 75 -13.01 13.47 -25.43
N GLY A 76 -13.64 13.78 -24.30
CA GLY A 76 -15.10 13.76 -24.12
C GLY A 76 -15.71 12.36 -23.98
N ARG A 77 -14.89 11.30 -23.93
CA ARG A 77 -15.31 9.90 -23.83
C ARG A 77 -15.52 9.45 -22.37
N CYS A 78 -16.39 10.16 -21.66
CA CYS A 78 -16.63 9.94 -20.22
C CYS A 78 -17.06 8.50 -19.89
N ARG A 79 -17.81 7.84 -20.77
CA ARG A 79 -18.25 6.45 -20.58
C ARG A 79 -17.08 5.48 -20.60
N GLU A 80 -16.13 5.65 -21.49
CA GLU A 80 -14.92 4.84 -21.57
C GLU A 80 -13.99 5.10 -20.38
N ALA A 81 -13.88 6.35 -19.92
CA ALA A 81 -13.16 6.71 -18.73
C ALA A 81 -13.71 5.98 -17.48
N ALA A 82 -15.04 5.93 -17.35
CA ALA A 82 -15.70 5.19 -16.26
C ALA A 82 -15.47 3.68 -16.35
N GLN A 83 -15.46 3.09 -17.54
CA GLN A 83 -15.17 1.68 -17.74
C GLN A 83 -13.73 1.33 -17.35
N VAL A 84 -12.75 2.13 -17.75
CA VAL A 84 -11.34 1.97 -17.36
C VAL A 84 -11.19 2.01 -15.85
N PHE A 85 -11.83 2.97 -15.19
CA PHE A 85 -11.80 3.09 -13.74
C PHE A 85 -12.41 1.86 -13.04
N HIS A 86 -13.56 1.39 -13.53
CA HIS A 86 -14.22 0.20 -12.97
C HIS A 86 -13.39 -1.07 -13.14
N LEU A 87 -12.84 -1.28 -14.34
CA LEU A 87 -11.99 -2.43 -14.63
C LEU A 87 -10.70 -2.41 -13.79
N SER A 88 -10.08 -1.24 -13.67
CA SER A 88 -8.88 -1.06 -12.84
C SER A 88 -9.14 -1.35 -11.37
N ARG A 89 -10.28 -0.88 -10.85
CA ARG A 89 -10.70 -1.18 -9.47
C ARG A 89 -10.89 -2.68 -9.24
N MET A 90 -11.50 -3.38 -10.22
CA MET A 90 -11.68 -4.84 -10.15
C MET A 90 -10.34 -5.57 -10.16
N LEU A 91 -9.40 -5.16 -11.01
CA LEU A 91 -8.05 -5.72 -11.05
C LEU A 91 -7.30 -5.48 -9.73
N MET A 92 -7.35 -4.28 -9.17
CA MET A 92 -6.72 -3.98 -7.89
C MET A 92 -7.33 -4.80 -6.74
N PHE A 93 -8.64 -5.00 -6.77
CA PHE A 93 -9.32 -5.84 -5.80
C PHE A 93 -8.88 -7.31 -5.90
N MET A 94 -8.79 -7.85 -7.12
CA MET A 94 -8.32 -9.22 -7.34
C MET A 94 -6.86 -9.40 -6.93
N THR A 95 -5.97 -8.47 -7.27
CA THR A 95 -4.56 -8.52 -6.86
C THR A 95 -4.40 -8.40 -5.34
N GLY A 96 -5.22 -7.56 -4.69
CA GLY A 96 -5.25 -7.43 -3.22
C GLY A 96 -5.69 -8.73 -2.53
N ILE A 97 -6.76 -9.37 -3.00
CA ILE A 97 -7.22 -10.67 -2.48
C ILE A 97 -6.15 -11.74 -2.68
N THR A 98 -5.52 -11.79 -3.86
CA THR A 98 -4.48 -12.78 -4.14
C THR A 98 -3.27 -12.56 -3.23
N GLY A 99 -2.81 -11.32 -3.08
CA GLY A 99 -1.71 -10.96 -2.17
C GLY A 99 -2.03 -11.29 -0.72
N PHE A 100 -3.23 -10.95 -0.25
CA PHE A 100 -3.73 -11.34 1.08
C PHE A 100 -3.71 -12.87 1.26
N GLY A 101 -4.27 -13.62 0.31
CA GLY A 101 -4.33 -15.09 0.35
C GLY A 101 -2.95 -15.72 0.43
N ILE A 102 -2.01 -15.27 -0.40
CA ILE A 102 -0.63 -15.77 -0.40
C ILE A 102 0.04 -15.52 0.95
N VAL A 103 0.03 -14.28 1.43
CA VAL A 103 0.68 -13.93 2.70
C VAL A 103 0.02 -14.64 3.88
N PHE A 104 -1.30 -14.78 3.89
CA PHE A 104 -2.02 -15.43 4.97
C PHE A 104 -1.78 -16.95 5.03
N LEU A 105 -1.78 -17.62 3.88
CA LEU A 105 -1.59 -19.06 3.79
C LEU A 105 -0.12 -19.48 4.00
N TYR A 106 0.80 -18.74 3.40
CA TYR A 106 2.24 -19.04 3.42
C TYR A 106 3.03 -18.26 4.49
N ALA A 107 2.34 -17.65 5.47
CA ALA A 107 2.97 -16.86 6.53
C ALA A 107 4.07 -17.60 7.30
N GLU A 108 3.89 -18.90 7.55
CA GLU A 108 4.86 -19.74 8.29
C GLU A 108 6.10 -20.05 7.44
N GLU A 109 5.92 -20.39 6.17
CA GLU A 109 7.00 -20.66 5.23
C GLU A 109 7.83 -19.40 4.97
N ILE A 110 7.15 -18.25 4.76
CA ILE A 110 7.79 -16.96 4.58
C ILE A 110 8.56 -16.54 5.83
N ALA A 111 7.98 -16.73 7.02
CA ALA A 111 8.67 -16.44 8.30
C ALA A 111 9.89 -17.34 8.52
N GLY A 112 9.82 -18.61 8.09
CA GLY A 112 10.94 -19.54 8.07
C GLY A 112 12.10 -19.07 7.19
N LEU A 113 11.81 -18.49 6.05
CA LEU A 113 12.80 -17.92 5.14
C LEU A 113 13.57 -16.75 5.77
N PHE A 114 12.91 -15.96 6.60
CA PHE A 114 13.52 -14.87 7.37
C PHE A 114 14.20 -15.31 8.66
N HIS A 115 14.18 -16.61 8.98
CA HIS A 115 14.76 -17.19 10.22
C HIS A 115 14.28 -16.51 11.51
N VAL A 116 13.06 -15.99 11.55
CA VAL A 116 12.49 -15.31 12.72
C VAL A 116 11.23 -16.06 13.19
N PRO A 117 11.36 -16.94 14.20
CA PRO A 117 10.21 -17.58 14.82
C PRO A 117 9.27 -16.52 15.42
N GLY A 118 7.98 -16.59 15.09
CA GLY A 118 6.98 -15.62 15.56
C GLY A 118 6.66 -14.48 14.59
N ALA A 119 7.43 -14.28 13.52
CA ALA A 119 7.08 -13.33 12.46
C ALA A 119 5.81 -13.73 11.70
N SER A 120 5.46 -15.02 11.67
CA SER A 120 4.25 -15.53 11.02
C SER A 120 2.96 -14.92 11.59
N LEU A 121 2.88 -14.75 12.90
CA LEU A 121 1.72 -14.12 13.55
C LEU A 121 1.62 -12.64 13.15
N SER A 122 2.74 -11.93 13.15
CA SER A 122 2.79 -10.52 12.70
C SER A 122 2.43 -10.38 11.22
N MET A 123 2.88 -11.32 10.36
CA MET A 123 2.53 -11.35 8.94
C MET A 123 1.04 -11.61 8.72
N ARG A 124 0.45 -12.57 9.44
CA ARG A 124 -0.99 -12.84 9.39
C ARG A 124 -1.82 -11.64 9.88
N ALA A 125 -1.37 -10.96 10.93
CA ALA A 125 -2.05 -9.77 11.44
C ALA A 125 -1.97 -8.57 10.48
N MET A 126 -0.91 -8.46 9.68
CA MET A 126 -0.72 -7.40 8.68
C MET A 126 -1.33 -7.74 7.32
N ALA A 127 -1.61 -9.02 7.03
CA ALA A 127 -2.15 -9.46 5.75
C ALA A 127 -3.45 -8.72 5.34
N PRO A 128 -4.44 -8.44 6.23
CA PRO A 128 -5.64 -7.69 5.88
C PRO A 128 -5.34 -6.28 5.34
N ALA A 129 -4.22 -5.66 5.74
CA ALA A 129 -3.84 -4.35 5.25
C ALA A 129 -3.40 -4.34 3.77
N LEU A 130 -3.08 -5.51 3.19
CA LEU A 130 -2.79 -5.65 1.76
C LEU A 130 -4.07 -5.63 0.91
N PHE A 131 -5.21 -5.89 1.53
CA PHE A 131 -6.51 -5.91 0.85
C PHE A 131 -7.15 -4.51 0.78
N LEU A 132 -6.85 -3.63 1.72
CA LEU A 132 -7.38 -2.26 1.84
C LEU A 132 -6.60 -1.27 0.98
#